data_0e8f1a78fe5c47a75bb5f5a6774005c7
#
_entry.id   0e8f1a78fe5c47a75bb5f5a6774005c7
#
_cell.length_a   1.000
_cell.length_b   1.000
_cell.length_c   1.000
_cell.angle_alpha   90.00
_cell.angle_beta   90.00
_cell.angle_gamma   90.00
#
_symmetry.space_group_name_H-M   'P 1'
#
loop_
_entity.id
_entity.type
_entity.pdbx_description
1 polymer ?
#
loop_
_entity_poly.entity_id
_entity_poly.type
_entity_poly.pdbx_seq_one_letter_code
_entity_poly.pdbx_strand_id
1 'polypeptide(L)'
;MRQPCHDQPGGNVFSANPEAEMTVAAIIVNYNAGETLHECVQALLNSSVHTRVTVVDNASSDKSAENLRKNLGDQQGVEFQFNQSNLGFAPAVNSVARRVDTDWVLILNPDCLLEPETLGHLKSALENDTRAALAGPDVLDENGQTQRATRRRFPDPWKSLMTTSGLWRLGKWFRAFHGIEVHVSKLNSGAEQCDAVSGACMLIRTSALGEVGFLDEKYAMHCEDLDLMFRLREHGWHCLFVPQARCIHKQGLSSRSRPTWVHFQKHRGMARFFGKFQAKSTFLPLRMLVYAGIWLRFIILWPLILIRR
;
A
#
# COMPACT_ATOMS: atom_id res chain seq x y z
N MET A 1 48.34 33.02 -49.45
CA MET A 1 47.53 31.81 -49.22
C MET A 1 47.39 31.65 -47.69
N ARG A 2 46.21 31.96 -47.13
CA ARG A 2 45.90 31.81 -45.70
C ARG A 2 44.92 30.67 -45.55
N GLN A 3 45.26 29.66 -44.74
CA GLN A 3 44.32 28.61 -44.34
C GLN A 3 43.49 29.09 -43.15
N PRO A 4 42.18 28.78 -43.08
CA PRO A 4 41.34 29.08 -41.91
C PRO A 4 41.42 27.99 -40.88
N CYS A 5 41.50 28.39 -39.59
CA CYS A 5 41.32 27.57 -38.42
C CYS A 5 39.90 27.04 -38.36
N HIS A 6 39.76 25.73 -38.13
CA HIS A 6 38.51 25.10 -37.75
C HIS A 6 38.35 25.19 -36.23
N ASP A 7 37.42 26.02 -35.77
CA ASP A 7 36.84 25.95 -34.45
C ASP A 7 35.91 24.73 -34.36
N GLN A 8 36.20 23.81 -33.45
CA GLN A 8 35.28 22.77 -33.04
C GLN A 8 34.41 23.31 -31.92
N PRO A 9 33.07 23.20 -31.98
CA PRO A 9 32.22 23.56 -30.84
C PRO A 9 32.34 22.48 -29.76
N GLY A 10 32.81 22.89 -28.57
CA GLY A 10 32.79 22.10 -27.37
C GLY A 10 31.36 21.65 -27.07
N GLY A 11 31.11 20.35 -27.14
CA GLY A 11 29.88 19.75 -26.65
C GLY A 11 29.75 19.99 -25.17
N ASN A 12 28.80 20.81 -24.77
CA ASN A 12 28.29 20.83 -23.39
C ASN A 12 27.73 19.45 -23.05
N VAL A 13 28.51 18.67 -22.33
CA VAL A 13 27.99 17.53 -21.60
C VAL A 13 27.14 18.13 -20.48
N PHE A 14 25.82 18.20 -20.73
CA PHE A 14 24.86 18.45 -19.66
C PHE A 14 25.06 17.34 -18.61
N SER A 15 25.67 17.66 -17.50
CA SER A 15 25.61 16.84 -16.31
C SER A 15 24.13 16.84 -15.90
N ALA A 16 23.44 15.73 -16.16
CA ALA A 16 22.10 15.49 -15.65
C ALA A 16 22.19 15.70 -14.13
N ASN A 17 21.37 16.61 -13.61
CA ASN A 17 21.25 16.82 -12.18
C ASN A 17 20.56 15.57 -11.62
N PRO A 18 21.22 14.75 -10.77
CA PRO A 18 20.62 13.50 -10.27
C PRO A 18 19.34 13.74 -9.46
N GLU A 19 19.11 14.95 -8.97
CA GLU A 19 17.85 15.32 -8.28
C GLU A 19 16.67 15.51 -9.25
N ALA A 20 16.90 15.79 -10.53
CA ALA A 20 15.84 16.00 -11.52
C ALA A 20 15.20 14.68 -12.02
N GLU A 21 15.82 13.52 -11.78
CA GLU A 21 15.28 12.21 -12.16
C GLU A 21 14.47 11.51 -11.06
N MET A 22 14.45 12.01 -9.82
CA MET A 22 13.72 11.37 -8.72
C MET A 22 12.24 11.77 -8.73
N THR A 23 11.43 11.04 -9.48
CA THR A 23 9.99 11.32 -9.63
C THR A 23 9.11 10.60 -8.60
N VAL A 24 9.68 9.73 -7.75
CA VAL A 24 8.96 8.91 -6.77
C VAL A 24 9.51 9.13 -5.37
N ALA A 25 8.65 9.53 -4.44
CA ALA A 25 8.95 9.51 -3.01
C ALA A 25 8.39 8.24 -2.36
N ALA A 26 9.26 7.41 -1.82
CA ALA A 26 8.89 6.18 -1.12
C ALA A 26 8.82 6.40 0.39
N ILE A 27 7.72 5.99 1.00
CA ILE A 27 7.46 6.10 2.44
C ILE A 27 7.35 4.70 3.02
N ILE A 28 8.25 4.36 3.94
CA ILE A 28 8.27 3.08 4.64
C ILE A 28 8.07 3.36 6.13
N VAL A 29 6.99 2.84 6.72
CA VAL A 29 6.73 2.97 8.16
C VAL A 29 7.25 1.74 8.86
N ASN A 30 8.27 1.93 9.70
CA ASN A 30 8.87 0.89 10.53
C ASN A 30 8.25 0.84 11.93
N TYR A 31 7.92 -0.36 12.39
CA TYR A 31 7.62 -0.65 13.79
C TYR A 31 8.02 -2.08 14.12
N ASN A 32 9.22 -2.25 14.68
CA ASN A 32 9.80 -3.55 15.04
C ASN A 32 9.82 -4.56 13.88
N ALA A 33 10.26 -4.12 12.69
CA ALA A 33 10.31 -4.97 11.51
C ALA A 33 11.58 -5.84 11.43
N GLY A 34 12.55 -5.64 12.31
CA GLY A 34 13.80 -6.42 12.31
C GLY A 34 14.59 -6.29 11.01
N GLU A 35 15.16 -7.41 10.57
CA GLU A 35 15.97 -7.47 9.35
C GLU A 35 15.19 -7.22 8.07
N THR A 36 13.86 -7.43 8.07
CA THR A 36 13.04 -7.23 6.86
C THR A 36 13.02 -5.78 6.40
N LEU A 37 13.19 -4.82 7.33
CA LEU A 37 13.34 -3.41 6.96
C LEU A 37 14.58 -3.21 6.06
N HIS A 38 15.71 -3.84 6.40
CA HIS A 38 16.93 -3.76 5.61
C HIS A 38 16.73 -4.37 4.21
N GLU A 39 16.16 -5.57 4.14
CA GLU A 39 15.85 -6.24 2.88
C GLU A 39 14.89 -5.42 2.01
N CYS A 40 13.86 -4.82 2.60
CA CYS A 40 12.89 -3.98 1.91
C CYS A 40 13.56 -2.74 1.29
N VAL A 41 14.35 -2.00 2.06
CA VAL A 41 15.05 -0.82 1.57
C VAL A 41 16.06 -1.18 0.49
N GLN A 42 16.83 -2.27 0.66
CA GLN A 42 17.78 -2.74 -0.36
C GLN A 42 17.07 -3.14 -1.66
N ALA A 43 15.94 -3.86 -1.58
CA ALA A 43 15.14 -4.22 -2.74
C ALA A 43 14.63 -2.97 -3.49
N LEU A 44 14.22 -1.93 -2.75
CA LEU A 44 13.76 -0.67 -3.33
C LEU A 44 14.91 0.12 -3.97
N LEU A 45 16.09 0.17 -3.36
CA LEU A 45 17.28 0.84 -3.90
C LEU A 45 17.81 0.14 -5.17
N ASN A 46 17.54 -1.16 -5.34
CA ASN A 46 17.84 -1.94 -6.54
C ASN A 46 16.75 -1.83 -7.62
N SER A 47 15.71 -1.00 -7.41
CA SER A 47 14.66 -0.78 -8.41
C SER A 47 15.21 -0.05 -9.64
N SER A 48 14.64 -0.34 -10.81
CA SER A 48 14.92 0.35 -12.08
C SER A 48 14.51 1.84 -12.07
N VAL A 49 13.73 2.27 -11.08
CA VAL A 49 13.28 3.65 -10.89
C VAL A 49 13.94 4.24 -9.66
N HIS A 50 14.66 5.35 -9.83
CA HIS A 50 15.25 6.08 -8.71
C HIS A 50 14.18 6.67 -7.77
N THR A 51 14.37 6.48 -6.46
CA THR A 51 13.42 6.89 -5.44
C THR A 51 14.09 7.69 -4.32
N ARG A 52 13.39 8.67 -3.78
CA ARG A 52 13.72 9.27 -2.48
C ARG A 52 12.99 8.46 -1.41
N VAL A 53 13.73 7.76 -0.58
CA VAL A 53 13.17 6.88 0.46
C VAL A 53 13.14 7.60 1.79
N THR A 54 11.99 7.66 2.44
CA THR A 54 11.86 8.09 3.84
C THR A 54 11.41 6.92 4.69
N VAL A 55 12.28 6.49 5.61
CA VAL A 55 11.97 5.50 6.64
C VAL A 55 11.45 6.25 7.87
N VAL A 56 10.16 6.04 8.20
CA VAL A 56 9.54 6.61 9.41
C VAL A 56 9.55 5.53 10.50
N ASP A 57 10.43 5.67 11.45
CA ASP A 57 10.46 4.79 12.63
C ASP A 57 9.43 5.22 13.66
N ASN A 58 8.50 4.34 13.94
CA ASN A 58 7.35 4.60 14.82
C ASN A 58 7.62 4.21 16.28
N ALA A 59 8.79 4.61 16.80
CA ALA A 59 9.32 4.26 18.13
C ALA A 59 9.52 2.73 18.27
N SER A 60 10.30 2.14 17.38
CA SER A 60 10.68 0.73 17.46
C SER A 60 11.60 0.49 18.66
N SER A 61 11.48 -0.69 19.26
CA SER A 61 12.36 -1.14 20.37
C SER A 61 13.45 -2.10 19.92
N ASP A 62 13.39 -2.58 18.67
CA ASP A 62 14.31 -3.58 18.10
C ASP A 62 15.55 -2.98 17.45
N LYS A 63 15.66 -1.65 17.40
CA LYS A 63 16.75 -0.89 16.75
C LYS A 63 16.91 -1.17 15.25
N SER A 64 15.88 -1.67 14.59
CA SER A 64 15.92 -1.99 13.15
C SER A 64 16.27 -0.76 12.29
N ALA A 65 15.65 0.40 12.57
CA ALA A 65 15.90 1.63 11.82
C ALA A 65 17.29 2.22 12.10
N GLU A 66 17.78 2.19 13.35
CA GLU A 66 19.12 2.65 13.71
C GLU A 66 20.20 1.76 13.06
N ASN A 67 19.99 0.44 13.09
CA ASN A 67 20.91 -0.51 12.45
C ASN A 67 20.95 -0.30 10.93
N LEU A 68 19.78 -0.14 10.29
CA LEU A 68 19.71 0.18 8.87
C LEU A 68 20.45 1.48 8.55
N ARG A 69 20.20 2.56 9.29
CA ARG A 69 20.88 3.85 9.11
C ARG A 69 22.40 3.72 9.22
N LYS A 70 22.88 2.93 10.21
CA LYS A 70 24.32 2.68 10.37
C LYS A 70 24.90 1.89 9.19
N ASN A 71 24.18 0.89 8.70
CA ASN A 71 24.64 0.03 7.59
C ASN A 71 24.67 0.77 6.25
N LEU A 72 23.71 1.70 6.02
CA LEU A 72 23.69 2.51 4.80
C LEU A 72 24.75 3.62 4.79
N GLY A 73 25.23 4.05 5.97
CA GLY A 73 26.22 5.14 6.05
C GLY A 73 25.70 6.43 5.40
N ASP A 74 26.53 7.00 4.50
CA ASP A 74 26.21 8.23 3.77
C ASP A 74 25.48 7.97 2.43
N GLN A 75 24.76 6.86 2.31
CA GLN A 75 24.01 6.57 1.08
C GLN A 75 23.00 7.64 0.79
N GLN A 76 23.13 8.29 -0.37
CA GLN A 76 22.20 9.32 -0.82
C GLN A 76 20.80 8.75 -1.12
N GLY A 77 19.76 9.54 -0.90
CA GLY A 77 18.38 9.20 -1.26
C GLY A 77 17.61 8.43 -0.17
N VAL A 78 18.20 8.17 1.02
CA VAL A 78 17.49 7.56 2.16
C VAL A 78 17.50 8.49 3.37
N GLU A 79 16.33 8.90 3.80
CA GLU A 79 16.11 9.75 4.97
C GLU A 79 15.44 8.96 6.10
N PHE A 80 15.70 9.36 7.35
CA PHE A 80 15.11 8.73 8.52
C PHE A 80 14.37 9.75 9.37
N GLN A 81 13.11 9.45 9.71
CA GLN A 81 12.32 10.18 10.69
C GLN A 81 12.05 9.27 11.88
N PHE A 82 12.47 9.67 13.09
CA PHE A 82 12.25 8.91 14.33
C PHE A 82 11.14 9.58 15.13
N ASN A 83 10.04 8.88 15.35
CA ASN A 83 8.95 9.34 16.19
C ASN A 83 9.21 8.98 17.65
N GLN A 84 8.78 9.84 18.59
CA GLN A 84 8.94 9.59 20.03
C GLN A 84 7.99 8.52 20.57
N SER A 85 6.90 8.23 19.86
CA SER A 85 5.90 7.22 20.20
C SER A 85 5.30 6.63 18.94
N ASN A 86 4.68 5.43 19.04
CA ASN A 86 3.94 4.83 17.94
C ASN A 86 2.65 5.61 17.65
N LEU A 87 2.67 6.43 16.61
CA LEU A 87 1.53 7.25 16.17
C LEU A 87 0.47 6.45 15.42
N GLY A 88 0.78 5.20 15.01
CA GLY A 88 0.00 4.42 14.06
C GLY A 88 0.47 4.61 12.61
N PHE A 89 -0.04 3.76 11.70
CA PHE A 89 0.41 3.74 10.31
C PHE A 89 0.03 5.02 9.53
N ALA A 90 -1.25 5.38 9.53
CA ALA A 90 -1.74 6.51 8.76
C ALA A 90 -1.12 7.87 9.17
N PRO A 91 -1.00 8.23 10.47
CA PRO A 91 -0.31 9.45 10.87
C PRO A 91 1.17 9.45 10.47
N ALA A 92 1.87 8.31 10.58
CA ALA A 92 3.27 8.20 10.20
C ALA A 92 3.46 8.43 8.70
N VAL A 93 2.67 7.77 7.84
CA VAL A 93 2.67 8.03 6.39
C VAL A 93 2.37 9.50 6.09
N ASN A 94 1.33 10.05 6.68
CA ASN A 94 0.87 11.41 6.42
C ASN A 94 1.91 12.49 6.82
N SER A 95 2.71 12.23 7.85
CA SER A 95 3.76 13.15 8.30
C SER A 95 4.81 13.43 7.23
N VAL A 96 5.01 12.48 6.31
CA VAL A 96 5.91 12.60 5.15
C VAL A 96 5.11 12.99 3.91
N ALA A 97 4.03 12.29 3.60
CA ALA A 97 3.27 12.45 2.37
C ALA A 97 2.78 13.89 2.12
N ARG A 98 2.47 14.65 3.19
CA ARG A 98 2.06 16.07 3.09
C ARG A 98 3.17 17.02 2.64
N ARG A 99 4.43 16.58 2.65
CA ARG A 99 5.61 17.39 2.31
C ARG A 99 6.29 16.93 1.01
N VAL A 100 5.73 15.89 0.39
CA VAL A 100 6.26 15.35 -0.86
C VAL A 100 6.01 16.32 -2.00
N ASP A 101 7.05 16.56 -2.78
CA ASP A 101 7.10 17.46 -3.95
C ASP A 101 7.27 16.69 -5.29
N THR A 102 7.22 15.35 -5.25
CA THR A 102 7.32 14.48 -6.43
C THR A 102 5.95 14.17 -7.01
N ASP A 103 5.92 13.71 -8.28
CA ASP A 103 4.69 13.32 -8.97
C ASP A 103 4.00 12.09 -8.37
N TRP A 104 4.80 11.22 -7.74
CA TRP A 104 4.37 9.92 -7.26
C TRP A 104 4.81 9.68 -5.82
N VAL A 105 3.90 9.12 -5.03
CA VAL A 105 4.16 8.62 -3.67
C VAL A 105 4.02 7.10 -3.67
N LEU A 106 5.08 6.39 -3.30
CA LEU A 106 5.04 4.97 -3.00
C LEU A 106 4.84 4.79 -1.49
N ILE A 107 3.76 4.14 -1.09
CA ILE A 107 3.59 3.66 0.29
C ILE A 107 3.93 2.17 0.29
N LEU A 108 4.94 1.79 1.09
CA LEU A 108 5.49 0.45 1.12
C LEU A 108 5.61 -0.07 2.54
N ASN A 109 5.11 -1.27 2.80
CA ASN A 109 5.32 -1.93 4.09
C ASN A 109 6.79 -2.36 4.26
N PRO A 110 7.33 -2.36 5.50
CA PRO A 110 8.73 -2.67 5.77
C PRO A 110 9.08 -4.16 5.59
N ASP A 111 8.10 -5.00 5.30
CA ASP A 111 8.22 -6.44 5.04
C ASP A 111 7.85 -6.80 3.59
N CYS A 112 7.89 -5.81 2.67
CA CYS A 112 7.69 -5.99 1.24
C CYS A 112 9.01 -5.91 0.46
N LEU A 113 9.28 -6.92 -0.34
CA LEU A 113 10.45 -7.00 -1.22
C LEU A 113 9.98 -6.82 -2.67
N LEU A 114 10.35 -5.70 -3.29
CA LEU A 114 10.02 -5.43 -4.69
C LEU A 114 10.99 -6.18 -5.60
N GLU A 115 10.46 -6.74 -6.71
CA GLU A 115 11.31 -7.12 -7.83
C GLU A 115 11.82 -5.83 -8.52
N PRO A 116 13.01 -5.84 -9.17
CA PRO A 116 13.63 -4.64 -9.72
C PRO A 116 12.73 -3.82 -10.65
N GLU A 117 11.93 -4.47 -11.49
CA GLU A 117 11.05 -3.80 -12.46
C GLU A 117 9.67 -3.43 -11.91
N THR A 118 9.36 -3.79 -10.67
CA THR A 118 8.03 -3.58 -10.08
C THR A 118 7.60 -2.13 -10.14
N LEU A 119 8.45 -1.21 -9.68
CA LEU A 119 8.11 0.21 -9.64
C LEU A 119 7.99 0.82 -11.04
N GLY A 120 8.83 0.38 -11.99
CA GLY A 120 8.74 0.75 -13.40
C GLY A 120 7.40 0.36 -14.02
N HIS A 121 6.94 -0.86 -13.78
CA HIS A 121 5.64 -1.34 -14.26
C HIS A 121 4.47 -0.56 -13.64
N LEU A 122 4.49 -0.28 -12.33
CA LEU A 122 3.45 0.51 -11.66
C LEU A 122 3.38 1.93 -12.20
N LYS A 123 4.55 2.59 -12.35
CA LYS A 123 4.66 3.96 -12.87
C LYS A 123 4.14 4.04 -14.30
N SER A 124 4.61 3.16 -15.19
CA SER A 124 4.16 3.10 -16.58
C SER A 124 2.65 2.88 -16.70
N ALA A 125 2.06 2.02 -15.85
CA ALA A 125 0.61 1.79 -15.85
C ALA A 125 -0.17 3.07 -15.51
N LEU A 126 0.30 3.86 -14.52
CA LEU A 126 -0.33 5.13 -14.15
C LEU A 126 -0.10 6.24 -15.18
N GLU A 127 1.06 6.26 -15.85
CA GLU A 127 1.35 7.23 -16.93
C GLU A 127 0.45 6.99 -18.14
N ASN A 128 0.19 5.72 -18.47
CA ASN A 128 -0.64 5.32 -19.60
C ASN A 128 -2.14 5.50 -19.34
N ASP A 129 -2.58 5.69 -18.09
CA ASP A 129 -3.97 5.93 -17.73
C ASP A 129 -4.10 7.16 -16.83
N THR A 130 -4.44 8.30 -17.44
CA THR A 130 -4.55 9.59 -16.76
C THR A 130 -5.69 9.67 -15.73
N ARG A 131 -6.64 8.74 -15.75
CA ARG A 131 -7.72 8.63 -14.76
C ARG A 131 -7.39 7.68 -13.62
N ALA A 132 -6.29 6.95 -13.72
CA ALA A 132 -5.81 6.11 -12.62
C ALA A 132 -5.02 6.95 -11.61
N ALA A 133 -5.41 6.88 -10.35
CA ALA A 133 -4.74 7.56 -9.25
C ALA A 133 -3.79 6.67 -8.48
N LEU A 134 -4.01 5.36 -8.50
CA LEU A 134 -3.30 4.40 -7.67
C LEU A 134 -3.08 3.10 -8.42
N ALA A 135 -1.87 2.54 -8.32
CA ALA A 135 -1.53 1.22 -8.85
C ALA A 135 -0.92 0.34 -7.74
N GLY A 136 -1.29 -0.93 -7.75
CA GLY A 136 -0.72 -1.96 -6.88
C GLY A 136 -0.25 -3.19 -7.63
N PRO A 137 0.82 -3.86 -7.14
CA PRO A 137 1.40 -5.04 -7.74
C PRO A 137 0.63 -6.32 -7.41
N ASP A 138 1.02 -7.42 -8.06
CA ASP A 138 0.73 -8.76 -7.57
C ASP A 138 1.59 -9.04 -6.33
N VAL A 139 0.92 -9.09 -5.17
CA VAL A 139 1.57 -9.32 -3.89
C VAL A 139 1.62 -10.82 -3.62
N LEU A 140 2.82 -11.36 -3.55
CA LEU A 140 3.09 -12.79 -3.35
C LEU A 140 3.41 -13.08 -1.88
N ASP A 141 3.15 -14.30 -1.47
CA ASP A 141 3.68 -14.84 -0.22
C ASP A 141 5.12 -15.39 -0.43
N GLU A 142 5.75 -15.88 0.64
CA GLU A 142 7.10 -16.44 0.60
C GLU A 142 7.21 -17.71 -0.27
N ASN A 143 6.09 -18.33 -0.64
CA ASN A 143 6.04 -19.49 -1.56
C ASN A 143 5.77 -19.06 -3.01
N GLY A 144 5.73 -17.75 -3.31
CA GLY A 144 5.44 -17.22 -4.64
C GLY A 144 3.96 -17.31 -5.04
N GLN A 145 3.04 -17.53 -4.09
CA GLN A 145 1.61 -17.56 -4.37
C GLN A 145 0.98 -16.19 -4.13
N THR A 146 0.10 -15.76 -5.05
CA THR A 146 -0.65 -14.50 -4.91
C THR A 146 -1.47 -14.48 -3.62
N GLN A 147 -1.25 -13.46 -2.80
CA GLN A 147 -1.99 -13.27 -1.55
C GLN A 147 -3.43 -12.85 -1.81
N ARG A 148 -4.35 -13.31 -0.97
CA ARG A 148 -5.80 -13.04 -1.12
C ARG A 148 -6.16 -11.54 -1.11
N ALA A 149 -5.39 -10.72 -0.38
CA ALA A 149 -5.63 -9.29 -0.28
C ALA A 149 -5.08 -8.48 -1.46
N THR A 150 -4.37 -9.11 -2.42
CA THR A 150 -3.74 -8.44 -3.56
C THR A 150 -4.74 -7.64 -4.38
N ARG A 151 -5.89 -8.22 -4.68
CA ARG A 151 -6.98 -7.57 -5.41
C ARG A 151 -8.30 -7.79 -4.69
N ARG A 152 -9.03 -6.72 -4.41
CA ARG A 152 -10.26 -6.76 -3.60
C ARG A 152 -11.37 -5.95 -4.25
N ARG A 153 -12.62 -6.34 -3.96
CA ARG A 153 -13.80 -5.50 -4.15
C ARG A 153 -14.02 -4.68 -2.89
N PHE A 154 -14.63 -3.51 -3.03
CA PHE A 154 -15.08 -2.78 -1.84
C PHE A 154 -16.07 -3.64 -1.05
N PRO A 155 -15.87 -3.71 0.28
CA PRO A 155 -16.78 -4.44 1.14
C PRO A 155 -18.15 -3.74 1.15
N ASP A 156 -19.20 -4.52 0.96
CA ASP A 156 -20.57 -4.18 1.28
C ASP A 156 -21.17 -5.27 2.18
N PRO A 157 -22.36 -5.08 2.77
CA PRO A 157 -22.95 -6.08 3.66
C PRO A 157 -23.11 -7.45 3.02
N TRP A 158 -23.50 -7.51 1.73
CA TRP A 158 -23.68 -8.75 1.01
C TRP A 158 -22.37 -9.47 0.72
N LYS A 159 -21.40 -8.78 0.11
CA LYS A 159 -20.07 -9.35 -0.16
C LYS A 159 -19.37 -9.78 1.12
N SER A 160 -19.56 -9.02 2.22
CA SER A 160 -19.01 -9.38 3.54
C SER A 160 -19.64 -10.66 4.06
N LEU A 161 -20.94 -10.85 3.92
CA LEU A 161 -21.64 -12.08 4.26
C LEU A 161 -21.16 -13.26 3.42
N MET A 162 -21.03 -13.11 2.11
CA MET A 162 -20.52 -14.14 1.21
C MET A 162 -19.10 -14.57 1.59
N THR A 163 -18.24 -13.59 1.92
CA THR A 163 -16.85 -13.87 2.33
C THR A 163 -16.79 -14.58 3.68
N THR A 164 -17.56 -14.13 4.66
CA THR A 164 -17.49 -14.67 6.04
C THR A 164 -18.15 -16.03 6.20
N SER A 165 -19.23 -16.29 5.43
CA SER A 165 -19.93 -17.59 5.40
C SER A 165 -19.21 -18.65 4.57
N GLY A 166 -18.22 -18.26 3.76
CA GLY A 166 -17.56 -19.15 2.80
C GLY A 166 -18.38 -19.43 1.51
N LEU A 167 -19.58 -18.84 1.38
CA LEU A 167 -20.44 -18.96 0.19
C LEU A 167 -19.81 -18.36 -1.06
N TRP A 168 -18.78 -17.52 -0.93
CA TRP A 168 -18.00 -16.97 -2.06
C TRP A 168 -17.45 -18.07 -2.99
N ARG A 169 -17.27 -19.31 -2.49
CA ARG A 169 -16.85 -20.47 -3.32
C ARG A 169 -17.84 -20.79 -4.44
N LEU A 170 -19.12 -20.48 -4.24
CA LEU A 170 -20.18 -20.62 -5.26
C LEU A 170 -20.11 -19.50 -6.31
N GLY A 171 -19.34 -18.46 -6.07
CA GLY A 171 -19.12 -17.35 -7.01
C GLY A 171 -18.52 -17.77 -8.35
N LYS A 172 -17.92 -18.98 -8.43
CA LYS A 172 -17.49 -19.59 -9.72
C LYS A 172 -18.65 -19.83 -10.69
N TRP A 173 -19.82 -20.10 -10.17
CA TRP A 173 -21.03 -20.41 -10.95
C TRP A 173 -22.05 -19.26 -10.94
N PHE A 174 -22.12 -18.50 -9.83
CA PHE A 174 -23.14 -17.48 -9.66
C PHE A 174 -22.52 -16.17 -9.18
N ARG A 175 -22.64 -15.10 -9.96
CA ARG A 175 -22.09 -13.76 -9.63
C ARG A 175 -22.63 -13.19 -8.32
N ALA A 176 -23.84 -13.57 -7.91
CA ALA A 176 -24.44 -13.14 -6.64
C ALA A 176 -23.63 -13.58 -5.41
N PHE A 177 -22.84 -14.65 -5.50
CA PHE A 177 -22.00 -15.14 -4.41
C PHE A 177 -20.56 -14.59 -4.41
N HIS A 178 -20.26 -13.63 -5.27
CA HIS A 178 -18.94 -13.00 -5.25
C HIS A 178 -18.67 -12.37 -3.88
N GLY A 179 -17.52 -12.72 -3.28
CA GLY A 179 -17.01 -12.14 -2.05
C GLY A 179 -16.18 -10.87 -2.28
N ILE A 180 -15.51 -10.42 -1.23
CA ILE A 180 -14.62 -9.25 -1.25
C ILE A 180 -13.34 -9.56 -2.04
N GLU A 181 -12.76 -10.74 -1.83
CA GLU A 181 -11.51 -11.15 -2.48
C GLU A 181 -11.77 -11.50 -3.96
N VAL A 182 -10.85 -11.07 -4.83
CA VAL A 182 -10.88 -11.42 -6.25
C VAL A 182 -9.76 -12.41 -6.52
N HIS A 183 -10.12 -13.67 -6.77
CA HIS A 183 -9.14 -14.66 -7.15
C HIS A 183 -8.60 -14.39 -8.55
N VAL A 184 -7.30 -14.23 -8.66
CA VAL A 184 -6.60 -14.07 -9.93
C VAL A 184 -6.39 -15.45 -10.53
N SER A 185 -7.35 -15.93 -11.33
CA SER A 185 -7.27 -17.26 -11.96
C SER A 185 -6.49 -17.26 -13.28
N LYS A 186 -6.36 -16.10 -13.93
CA LYS A 186 -5.52 -15.86 -15.11
C LYS A 186 -4.99 -14.44 -15.01
N LEU A 187 -3.68 -14.28 -15.01
CA LEU A 187 -3.04 -12.97 -15.13
C LEU A 187 -3.13 -12.54 -16.60
N ASN A 188 -3.91 -11.51 -16.87
CA ASN A 188 -3.81 -10.82 -18.15
C ASN A 188 -2.46 -10.10 -18.20
N SER A 189 -1.94 -9.88 -19.41
CA SER A 189 -0.65 -9.22 -19.62
C SER A 189 -0.69 -7.69 -19.49
N GLY A 190 -1.81 -7.09 -19.04
CA GLY A 190 -1.99 -5.64 -18.90
C GLY A 190 -2.50 -5.22 -17.53
N ALA A 191 -2.36 -3.94 -17.21
CA ALA A 191 -2.97 -3.36 -16.03
C ALA A 191 -4.50 -3.45 -16.09
N GLU A 192 -5.12 -3.81 -14.96
CA GLU A 192 -6.57 -4.00 -14.87
C GLU A 192 -7.17 -3.06 -13.83
N GLN A 193 -8.25 -2.37 -14.19
CA GLN A 193 -9.01 -1.59 -13.22
C GLN A 193 -9.62 -2.50 -12.15
N CYS A 194 -9.52 -2.06 -10.90
CA CYS A 194 -10.08 -2.79 -9.75
C CYS A 194 -10.64 -1.82 -8.70
N ASP A 195 -11.42 -2.35 -7.76
CA ASP A 195 -11.93 -1.53 -6.66
C ASP A 195 -10.83 -1.18 -5.67
N ALA A 196 -9.99 -2.16 -5.31
CA ALA A 196 -8.90 -1.96 -4.36
C ALA A 196 -7.78 -2.99 -4.55
N VAL A 197 -6.56 -2.56 -4.26
CA VAL A 197 -5.34 -3.38 -4.19
C VAL A 197 -4.89 -3.56 -2.75
N SER A 198 -3.79 -4.29 -2.54
CA SER A 198 -3.19 -4.43 -1.21
C SER A 198 -2.56 -3.11 -0.73
N GLY A 199 -2.81 -2.74 0.52
CA GLY A 199 -2.14 -1.61 1.18
C GLY A 199 -0.65 -1.83 1.45
N ALA A 200 -0.12 -3.03 1.19
CA ALA A 200 1.28 -3.36 1.43
C ALA A 200 2.25 -2.66 0.46
N CYS A 201 1.80 -2.40 -0.76
CA CYS A 201 2.54 -1.67 -1.79
C CYS A 201 1.58 -0.90 -2.68
N MET A 202 1.63 0.42 -2.66
CA MET A 202 0.76 1.32 -3.41
C MET A 202 1.56 2.46 -4.00
N LEU A 203 1.61 2.56 -5.33
CA LEU A 203 2.10 3.76 -6.01
C LEU A 203 0.92 4.68 -6.29
N ILE A 204 1.01 5.93 -5.88
CA ILE A 204 -0.11 6.87 -5.87
C ILE A 204 0.29 8.17 -6.55
N ARG A 205 -0.57 8.72 -7.38
CA ARG A 205 -0.41 10.06 -7.97
C ARG A 205 -0.54 11.12 -6.87
N THR A 206 0.48 11.95 -6.68
CA THR A 206 0.51 12.97 -5.61
C THR A 206 -0.63 13.96 -5.73
N SER A 207 -0.99 14.38 -6.97
CA SER A 207 -2.12 15.27 -7.21
C SER A 207 -3.46 14.68 -6.74
N ALA A 208 -3.66 13.38 -6.91
CA ALA A 208 -4.88 12.72 -6.46
C ALA A 208 -4.96 12.65 -4.91
N LEU A 209 -3.82 12.46 -4.21
CA LEU A 209 -3.76 12.59 -2.74
C LEU A 209 -4.11 14.00 -2.28
N GLY A 210 -3.64 15.03 -3.00
CA GLY A 210 -3.97 16.43 -2.72
C GLY A 210 -5.48 16.71 -2.85
N GLU A 211 -6.14 16.09 -3.84
CA GLU A 211 -7.56 16.27 -4.10
C GLU A 211 -8.44 15.55 -3.07
N VAL A 212 -8.19 14.27 -2.81
CA VAL A 212 -9.06 13.47 -1.94
C VAL A 212 -8.65 13.50 -0.46
N GLY A 213 -7.48 14.07 -0.15
CA GLY A 213 -6.85 14.03 1.16
C GLY A 213 -6.07 12.73 1.40
N PHE A 214 -5.20 12.78 2.38
CA PHE A 214 -4.28 11.70 2.77
C PHE A 214 -5.01 10.53 3.46
N LEU A 215 -4.27 9.61 4.08
CA LEU A 215 -4.87 8.51 4.85
C LEU A 215 -5.70 9.05 6.03
N ASP A 216 -6.85 8.42 6.30
CA ASP A 216 -7.68 8.81 7.46
C ASP A 216 -7.06 8.28 8.77
N GLU A 217 -6.50 9.20 9.56
CA GLU A 217 -5.76 8.89 10.79
C GLU A 217 -6.61 8.29 11.91
N LYS A 218 -7.93 8.25 11.74
CA LYS A 218 -8.85 7.60 12.71
C LYS A 218 -8.87 6.08 12.56
N TYR A 219 -8.21 5.52 11.52
CA TYR A 219 -7.90 4.10 11.46
C TYR A 219 -6.56 3.85 12.13
N ALA A 220 -6.57 3.13 13.25
CA ALA A 220 -5.34 2.79 13.95
C ALA A 220 -4.54 1.71 13.23
N MET A 221 -5.22 0.80 12.52
CA MET A 221 -4.67 -0.27 11.70
C MET A 221 -5.78 -0.92 10.88
N HIS A 222 -5.52 -1.22 9.62
CA HIS A 222 -6.44 -1.77 8.61
C HIS A 222 -7.59 -0.84 8.20
N CYS A 223 -7.98 -0.97 6.96
CA CYS A 223 -9.02 -0.21 6.25
C CYS A 223 -8.67 1.25 5.90
N GLU A 224 -7.53 1.79 6.32
CA GLU A 224 -7.04 3.10 5.86
C GLU A 224 -6.76 3.12 4.36
N ASP A 225 -6.24 2.01 3.83
CA ASP A 225 -6.03 1.76 2.40
C ASP A 225 -7.35 1.72 1.63
N LEU A 226 -8.33 0.96 2.12
CA LEU A 226 -9.66 0.88 1.54
C LEU A 226 -10.40 2.23 1.58
N ASP A 227 -10.24 2.98 2.67
CA ASP A 227 -10.81 4.32 2.81
C ASP A 227 -10.27 5.27 1.75
N LEU A 228 -8.96 5.29 1.55
CA LEU A 228 -8.32 6.11 0.52
C LEU A 228 -8.83 5.74 -0.88
N MET A 229 -8.80 4.45 -1.23
CA MET A 229 -9.23 3.98 -2.55
C MET A 229 -10.72 4.23 -2.79
N PHE A 230 -11.54 4.15 -1.75
CA PHE A 230 -12.96 4.48 -1.84
C PHE A 230 -13.18 5.97 -2.11
N ARG A 231 -12.46 6.87 -1.42
CA ARG A 231 -12.50 8.31 -1.68
C ARG A 231 -12.01 8.68 -3.07
N LEU A 232 -10.93 8.04 -3.55
CA LEU A 232 -10.45 8.17 -4.93
C LEU A 232 -11.58 7.86 -5.92
N ARG A 233 -12.28 6.73 -5.74
CA ARG A 233 -13.42 6.36 -6.59
C ARG A 233 -14.55 7.40 -6.54
N GLU A 234 -14.91 7.93 -5.37
CA GLU A 234 -15.94 8.95 -5.24
C GLU A 234 -15.62 10.26 -5.99
N HIS A 235 -14.30 10.53 -6.21
CA HIS A 235 -13.82 11.67 -6.99
C HIS A 235 -13.56 11.32 -8.48
N GLY A 236 -14.00 10.15 -8.93
CA GLY A 236 -13.88 9.75 -10.34
C GLY A 236 -12.54 9.11 -10.73
N TRP A 237 -11.62 8.97 -9.78
CA TRP A 237 -10.39 8.23 -9.94
C TRP A 237 -10.62 6.73 -9.83
N HIS A 238 -9.75 5.93 -10.43
CA HIS A 238 -9.76 4.47 -10.23
C HIS A 238 -8.39 3.92 -9.86
N CYS A 239 -8.38 2.69 -9.38
CA CYS A 239 -7.19 1.95 -9.02
C CYS A 239 -6.86 0.91 -10.10
N LEU A 240 -5.58 0.67 -10.32
CA LEU A 240 -5.06 -0.35 -11.22
C LEU A 240 -4.40 -1.49 -10.42
N PHE A 241 -4.71 -2.70 -10.79
CA PHE A 241 -3.94 -3.88 -10.46
C PHE A 241 -2.98 -4.17 -11.63
N VAL A 242 -1.68 -4.28 -11.35
CA VAL A 242 -0.63 -4.47 -12.37
C VAL A 242 0.04 -5.83 -12.15
N PRO A 243 -0.39 -6.88 -12.88
CA PRO A 243 0.07 -8.25 -12.62
C PRO A 243 1.54 -8.50 -12.97
N GLN A 244 2.16 -7.66 -13.82
CA GLN A 244 3.60 -7.76 -14.12
C GLN A 244 4.48 -7.17 -13.01
N ALA A 245 3.95 -6.22 -12.24
CA ALA A 245 4.59 -5.70 -11.05
C ALA A 245 4.45 -6.72 -9.93
N ARG A 246 5.54 -7.14 -9.29
CA ARG A 246 5.50 -8.17 -8.25
C ARG A 246 6.26 -7.72 -7.00
N CYS A 247 5.72 -8.06 -5.85
CA CYS A 247 6.45 -7.94 -4.59
C CYS A 247 6.16 -9.14 -3.69
N ILE A 248 7.15 -9.57 -2.93
CA ILE A 248 6.98 -10.60 -1.90
C ILE A 248 6.68 -9.90 -0.58
N HIS A 249 5.58 -10.24 0.08
CA HIS A 249 5.19 -9.67 1.37
C HIS A 249 5.27 -10.74 2.46
N LYS A 250 6.25 -10.61 3.35
CA LYS A 250 6.52 -11.54 4.46
C LYS A 250 5.57 -11.33 5.64
N GLN A 251 4.29 -11.38 5.40
CA GLN A 251 3.19 -10.97 6.28
C GLN A 251 3.39 -11.13 7.80
N GLY A 252 3.01 -10.08 8.52
CA GLY A 252 2.60 -10.19 9.93
C GLY A 252 3.68 -10.01 10.97
N LEU A 253 4.90 -9.62 10.62
CA LEU A 253 5.98 -9.45 11.60
C LEU A 253 5.62 -8.41 12.67
N SER A 254 5.19 -7.22 12.28
CA SER A 254 4.79 -6.17 13.22
C SER A 254 3.47 -6.45 13.96
N SER A 255 2.59 -7.30 13.40
CA SER A 255 1.26 -7.59 13.97
C SER A 255 1.23 -8.82 14.89
N ARG A 256 2.21 -9.73 14.78
CA ARG A 256 2.27 -10.97 15.58
C ARG A 256 2.39 -10.73 17.07
N SER A 257 3.01 -9.63 17.50
CA SER A 257 3.21 -9.33 18.91
C SER A 257 1.92 -8.96 19.67
N ARG A 258 0.88 -8.49 18.94
CA ARG A 258 -0.38 -7.99 19.55
C ARG A 258 -1.64 -8.49 18.84
N PRO A 259 -1.84 -9.81 18.68
CA PRO A 259 -2.88 -10.37 17.82
C PRO A 259 -4.31 -9.96 18.24
N THR A 260 -4.59 -9.85 19.52
CA THR A 260 -5.90 -9.42 20.05
C THR A 260 -6.18 -7.95 19.71
N TRP A 261 -5.18 -7.08 19.87
CA TRP A 261 -5.31 -5.66 19.52
C TRP A 261 -5.53 -5.48 18.01
N VAL A 262 -4.76 -6.20 17.18
CA VAL A 262 -4.92 -6.19 15.71
C VAL A 262 -6.33 -6.65 15.33
N HIS A 263 -6.80 -7.73 15.95
CA HIS A 263 -8.16 -8.25 15.71
C HIS A 263 -9.24 -7.22 16.05
N PHE A 264 -9.12 -6.54 17.20
CA PHE A 264 -10.03 -5.47 17.60
C PHE A 264 -10.00 -4.31 16.59
N GLN A 265 -8.80 -3.81 16.23
CA GLN A 265 -8.67 -2.69 15.29
C GLN A 265 -9.24 -3.02 13.91
N LYS A 266 -9.07 -4.25 13.44
CA LYS A 266 -9.68 -4.73 12.20
C LYS A 266 -11.20 -4.59 12.20
N HIS A 267 -11.88 -5.02 13.28
CA HIS A 267 -13.34 -4.90 13.39
C HIS A 267 -13.80 -3.45 13.60
N ARG A 268 -13.06 -2.67 14.37
CA ARG A 268 -13.28 -1.23 14.51
C ARG A 268 -13.14 -0.51 13.18
N GLY A 269 -12.12 -0.84 12.38
CA GLY A 269 -11.91 -0.31 11.03
C GLY A 269 -13.08 -0.65 10.10
N MET A 270 -13.54 -1.91 10.11
CA MET A 270 -14.71 -2.34 9.33
C MET A 270 -15.98 -1.56 9.71
N ALA A 271 -16.24 -1.40 11.01
CA ALA A 271 -17.39 -0.63 11.53
C ALA A 271 -17.30 0.85 11.10
N ARG A 272 -16.08 1.44 11.17
CA ARG A 272 -15.85 2.81 10.72
C ARG A 272 -16.07 2.97 9.22
N PHE A 273 -15.52 2.07 8.40
CA PHE A 273 -15.69 2.11 6.94
C PHE A 273 -17.17 2.04 6.56
N PHE A 274 -17.90 1.08 7.12
CA PHE A 274 -19.34 0.98 6.91
C PHE A 274 -20.08 2.25 7.35
N GLY A 275 -19.77 2.77 8.54
CA GLY A 275 -20.38 3.98 9.08
C GLY A 275 -20.14 5.22 8.23
N LYS A 276 -18.91 5.36 7.69
CA LYS A 276 -18.49 6.51 6.90
C LYS A 276 -19.15 6.53 5.51
N PHE A 277 -19.19 5.38 4.82
CA PHE A 277 -19.52 5.32 3.41
C PHE A 277 -20.89 4.69 3.08
N GLN A 278 -21.40 3.82 3.93
CA GLN A 278 -22.55 2.98 3.57
C GLN A 278 -23.76 3.12 4.52
N ALA A 279 -23.51 3.46 5.78
CA ALA A 279 -24.58 3.49 6.78
C ALA A 279 -25.70 4.47 6.44
N LYS A 280 -25.39 5.61 5.81
CA LYS A 280 -26.41 6.63 5.44
C LYS A 280 -27.39 6.12 4.40
N SER A 281 -26.93 5.31 3.43
CA SER A 281 -27.74 4.71 2.36
C SER A 281 -28.40 3.39 2.77
N THR A 282 -28.09 2.86 3.96
CA THR A 282 -28.60 1.58 4.48
C THR A 282 -29.76 1.85 5.43
N PHE A 283 -30.92 1.18 5.23
CA PHE A 283 -32.08 1.32 6.13
C PHE A 283 -31.75 0.81 7.56
N LEU A 284 -32.40 1.41 8.55
CA LEU A 284 -31.99 1.27 9.95
C LEU A 284 -31.87 -0.18 10.47
N PRO A 285 -32.85 -1.10 10.24
CA PRO A 285 -32.73 -2.49 10.71
C PRO A 285 -31.51 -3.22 10.12
N LEU A 286 -31.22 -3.05 8.82
CA LEU A 286 -30.05 -3.65 8.19
C LEU A 286 -28.74 -3.04 8.72
N ARG A 287 -28.74 -1.72 8.98
CA ARG A 287 -27.59 -1.05 9.61
C ARG A 287 -27.26 -1.64 10.97
N MET A 288 -28.28 -1.85 11.82
CA MET A 288 -28.10 -2.49 13.12
C MET A 288 -27.58 -3.93 12.99
N LEU A 289 -28.12 -4.68 12.03
CA LEU A 289 -27.68 -6.06 11.75
C LEU A 289 -26.21 -6.11 11.30
N VAL A 290 -25.77 -5.18 10.46
CA VAL A 290 -24.37 -5.11 9.99
C VAL A 290 -23.42 -4.84 11.17
N TYR A 291 -23.72 -3.84 12.01
CA TYR A 291 -22.90 -3.57 13.21
C TYR A 291 -22.91 -4.76 14.18
N ALA A 292 -24.06 -5.36 14.44
CA ALA A 292 -24.17 -6.56 15.27
C ALA A 292 -23.33 -7.71 14.67
N GLY A 293 -23.40 -7.93 13.37
CA GLY A 293 -22.62 -8.95 12.66
C GLY A 293 -21.11 -8.74 12.76
N ILE A 294 -20.64 -7.48 12.63
CA ILE A 294 -19.22 -7.14 12.79
C ILE A 294 -18.74 -7.50 14.20
N TRP A 295 -19.46 -7.09 15.24
CA TRP A 295 -19.05 -7.33 16.63
C TRP A 295 -19.28 -8.77 17.07
N LEU A 296 -20.33 -9.44 16.58
CA LEU A 296 -20.53 -10.87 16.83
C LEU A 296 -19.37 -11.70 16.24
N ARG A 297 -18.94 -11.38 15.01
CA ARG A 297 -17.77 -12.02 14.41
C ARG A 297 -16.50 -11.77 15.22
N PHE A 298 -16.31 -10.57 15.77
CA PHE A 298 -15.21 -10.28 16.68
C PHE A 298 -15.22 -11.24 17.87
N ILE A 299 -16.37 -11.37 18.53
CA ILE A 299 -16.53 -12.23 19.72
C ILE A 299 -16.29 -13.71 19.39
N ILE A 300 -16.86 -14.20 18.29
CA ILE A 300 -16.73 -15.62 17.86
C ILE A 300 -15.27 -15.99 17.56
N LEU A 301 -14.53 -15.10 16.90
CA LEU A 301 -13.15 -15.38 16.49
C LEU A 301 -12.13 -15.12 17.59
N TRP A 302 -12.49 -14.38 18.65
CA TRP A 302 -11.57 -14.04 19.74
C TRP A 302 -10.92 -15.27 20.41
N PRO A 303 -11.65 -16.32 20.82
CA PRO A 303 -11.04 -17.49 21.44
C PRO A 303 -10.00 -18.18 20.54
N LEU A 304 -10.26 -18.24 19.23
CA LEU A 304 -9.33 -18.83 18.26
C LEU A 304 -8.00 -18.06 18.16
N ILE A 305 -8.04 -16.75 18.42
CA ILE A 305 -6.84 -15.90 18.40
C ILE A 305 -6.02 -16.08 19.69
N LEU A 306 -6.70 -16.33 20.81
CA LEU A 306 -6.03 -16.61 22.08
C LEU A 306 -5.32 -17.97 22.09
N ILE A 307 -5.89 -18.97 21.42
CA ILE A 307 -5.33 -20.33 21.33
C ILE A 307 -4.12 -20.39 20.35
N ARG A 308 -4.06 -19.50 19.36
CA ARG A 308 -2.96 -19.46 18.37
C ARG A 308 -1.71 -18.67 18.83
N ARG A 309 -1.65 -18.33 20.11
CA ARG A 309 -0.48 -17.71 20.75
C ARG A 309 0.67 -18.71 20.98
#